data_83a9c206232a2d49e3a4543834b477ee
#
_entry.id   83a9c206232a2d49e3a4543834b477ee
#
_cell.length_a   1.000
_cell.length_b   1.000
_cell.length_c   1.000
_cell.angle_alpha   90.00
_cell.angle_beta   90.00
_cell.angle_gamma   90.00
#
_symmetry.space_group_name_H-M   'P 1'
#
loop_
_entity.id
_entity.type
_entity.pdbx_description
1 polymer ?
#
loop_
_entity_poly.entity_id
_entity_poly.type
_entity_poly.pdbx_seq_one_letter_code
_entity_poly.pdbx_strand_id
1 'polypeptide(L)'
;TTRSVGKHAAGVVIAPSAINDYSPLYLDADTYDENISQSYATQYSMEDIEAVGLQKFDFLGLKTLTVINNALLQINDFRDSINLEPINLDELDLEDKGVFELLQKGITTAVFQMESRGMREYLIKLKPNTFEDIIAMIALYRPGPLEMKMVDTYIDRKNGDENIDYSKDNEVEKILKSTYGVIVYQEQVMQLAQEFSGFTLSLIHISEPTRQNQ
;
A
#
# COMPACT_ATOMS: atom_id res chain seq x y z
N THR A 1 -0.43 21.26 -21.59
CA THR A 1 -0.59 20.64 -22.92
C THR A 1 -0.34 19.15 -22.79
N THR A 2 -1.35 18.35 -23.11
CA THR A 2 -1.28 16.88 -23.17
C THR A 2 -0.22 16.49 -24.19
N ARG A 3 0.79 15.69 -23.79
CA ARG A 3 1.90 15.28 -24.67
C ARG A 3 1.70 13.91 -25.32
N SER A 4 0.95 13.03 -24.66
CA SER A 4 0.70 11.67 -25.15
C SER A 4 -0.57 11.09 -24.52
N VAL A 5 -1.15 10.09 -25.16
CA VAL A 5 -2.19 9.25 -24.57
C VAL A 5 -1.51 8.12 -23.81
N GLY A 6 -1.86 7.97 -22.53
CA GLY A 6 -1.36 6.88 -21.70
C GLY A 6 -2.50 5.92 -21.37
N LYS A 7 -2.25 4.61 -21.50
CA LYS A 7 -3.19 3.56 -21.10
C LYS A 7 -2.87 3.14 -19.65
N HIS A 8 -3.90 3.05 -18.81
CA HIS A 8 -3.72 2.51 -17.45
C HIS A 8 -3.38 1.02 -17.52
N ALA A 9 -2.33 0.63 -16.82
CA ALA A 9 -1.76 -0.72 -16.94
C ALA A 9 -2.66 -1.83 -16.38
N ALA A 10 -3.56 -1.52 -15.44
CA ALA A 10 -4.31 -2.49 -14.67
C ALA A 10 -5.80 -2.17 -14.53
N GLY A 11 -6.26 -1.02 -15.02
CA GLY A 11 -7.65 -0.60 -14.92
C GLY A 11 -8.54 -1.30 -15.92
N VAL A 12 -9.65 -1.88 -15.45
CA VAL A 12 -10.71 -2.48 -16.26
C VAL A 12 -12.00 -1.75 -15.96
N VAL A 13 -12.65 -1.25 -17.02
CA VAL A 13 -13.96 -0.58 -16.90
C VAL A 13 -15.06 -1.59 -17.16
N ILE A 14 -16.06 -1.62 -16.28
CA ILE A 14 -17.25 -2.47 -16.39
C ILE A 14 -18.45 -1.60 -16.73
N ALA A 15 -19.18 -2.00 -17.76
CA ALA A 15 -20.39 -1.35 -18.24
C ALA A 15 -21.56 -2.34 -18.29
N PRO A 16 -22.81 -1.88 -18.11
CA PRO A 16 -24.00 -2.72 -18.19
C PRO A 16 -24.38 -3.09 -19.63
N SER A 17 -23.88 -2.35 -20.62
CA SER A 17 -24.03 -2.62 -22.08
C SER A 17 -22.71 -2.32 -22.80
N ALA A 18 -22.73 -2.18 -24.10
CA ALA A 18 -21.52 -1.88 -24.88
C ALA A 18 -20.87 -0.58 -24.42
N ILE A 19 -19.55 -0.62 -24.11
CA ILE A 19 -18.81 0.52 -23.54
C ILE A 19 -18.86 1.76 -24.45
N ASN A 20 -18.95 1.58 -25.76
CA ASN A 20 -19.07 2.67 -26.71
C ASN A 20 -20.38 3.47 -26.62
N ASP A 21 -21.39 2.95 -25.89
CA ASP A 21 -22.60 3.70 -25.56
C ASP A 21 -22.36 4.81 -24.50
N TYR A 22 -21.25 4.67 -23.75
CA TYR A 22 -20.92 5.54 -22.61
C TYR A 22 -19.64 6.37 -22.85
N SER A 23 -18.66 5.80 -23.53
CA SER A 23 -17.36 6.45 -23.74
C SER A 23 -16.80 6.12 -25.12
N PRO A 24 -16.21 7.11 -25.82
CA PRO A 24 -15.39 6.83 -27.00
C PRO A 24 -14.28 5.85 -26.67
N LEU A 25 -13.95 4.99 -27.61
CA LEU A 25 -12.90 3.99 -27.45
C LEU A 25 -11.63 4.37 -28.21
N TYR A 26 -10.50 4.04 -27.64
CA TYR A 26 -9.17 4.18 -28.22
C TYR A 26 -8.57 2.78 -28.44
N LEU A 27 -8.10 2.54 -29.65
CA LEU A 27 -7.33 1.35 -29.99
C LEU A 27 -5.85 1.73 -30.04
N ASP A 28 -5.06 1.10 -29.16
CA ASP A 28 -3.63 1.27 -29.17
C ASP A 28 -3.00 0.42 -30.29
N ALA A 29 -2.39 1.08 -31.26
CA ALA A 29 -1.79 0.43 -32.42
C ALA A 29 -0.61 -0.50 -32.04
N ASP A 30 0.08 -0.20 -30.94
CA ASP A 30 1.22 -0.98 -30.47
C ASP A 30 0.81 -2.33 -29.83
N THR A 31 -0.48 -2.49 -29.50
CA THR A 31 -1.03 -3.73 -28.92
C THR A 31 -1.84 -4.56 -29.92
N TYR A 32 -1.72 -4.27 -31.21
CA TYR A 32 -2.41 -5.03 -32.23
C TYR A 32 -1.76 -6.40 -32.42
N ASP A 33 -2.41 -7.44 -31.88
CA ASP A 33 -2.11 -8.85 -32.13
C ASP A 33 -3.35 -9.46 -32.74
N GLU A 34 -3.21 -10.01 -33.98
CA GLU A 34 -4.32 -10.63 -34.69
C GLU A 34 -4.97 -11.81 -33.97
N ASN A 35 -4.26 -12.40 -32.97
CA ASN A 35 -4.70 -13.55 -32.20
C ASN A 35 -5.28 -13.18 -30.82
N ILE A 36 -5.18 -11.92 -30.39
CA ILE A 36 -5.74 -11.44 -29.14
C ILE A 36 -6.92 -10.52 -29.45
N SER A 37 -8.05 -10.74 -28.77
CA SER A 37 -9.19 -9.83 -28.87
C SER A 37 -8.72 -8.40 -28.63
N GLN A 38 -8.98 -7.49 -29.58
CA GLN A 38 -8.52 -6.10 -29.57
C GLN A 38 -8.76 -5.45 -28.21
N SER A 39 -7.67 -4.98 -27.57
CA SER A 39 -7.75 -4.31 -26.29
C SER A 39 -8.05 -2.84 -26.50
N TYR A 40 -9.30 -2.47 -26.33
CA TYR A 40 -9.74 -1.07 -26.34
C TYR A 40 -9.54 -0.44 -24.96
N ALA A 41 -9.25 0.87 -24.96
CA ALA A 41 -9.28 1.70 -23.78
C ALA A 41 -10.37 2.78 -23.94
N THR A 42 -10.99 3.20 -22.85
CA THR A 42 -11.87 4.37 -22.83
C THR A 42 -11.04 5.63 -22.99
N GLN A 43 -11.55 6.63 -23.72
CA GLN A 43 -10.86 7.92 -23.89
C GLN A 43 -11.12 8.90 -22.74
N TYR A 44 -12.09 8.61 -21.88
CA TYR A 44 -12.41 9.46 -20.73
C TYR A 44 -11.41 9.26 -19.60
N SER A 45 -11.20 10.33 -18.85
CA SER A 45 -10.45 10.28 -17.59
C SER A 45 -11.15 9.39 -16.55
N MET A 46 -10.48 9.06 -15.45
CA MET A 46 -11.11 8.28 -14.37
C MET A 46 -12.36 8.97 -13.82
N GLU A 47 -12.28 10.28 -13.60
CA GLU A 47 -13.39 11.10 -13.08
C GLU A 47 -14.58 11.12 -14.05
N ASP A 48 -14.32 11.24 -15.35
CA ASP A 48 -15.36 11.23 -16.38
C ASP A 48 -16.01 9.85 -16.51
N ILE A 49 -15.25 8.78 -16.35
CA ILE A 49 -15.77 7.40 -16.35
C ILE A 49 -16.76 7.20 -15.19
N GLU A 50 -16.43 7.67 -14.01
CA GLU A 50 -17.32 7.61 -12.85
C GLU A 50 -18.55 8.52 -13.02
N ALA A 51 -18.36 9.71 -13.60
CA ALA A 51 -19.44 10.65 -13.86
C ALA A 51 -20.50 10.12 -14.85
N VAL A 52 -20.10 9.30 -15.82
CA VAL A 52 -21.06 8.64 -16.75
C VAL A 52 -21.63 7.34 -16.16
N GLY A 53 -21.35 7.02 -14.91
CA GLY A 53 -21.92 5.88 -14.18
C GLY A 53 -21.25 4.54 -14.42
N LEU A 54 -20.04 4.52 -14.98
CA LEU A 54 -19.25 3.30 -15.14
C LEU A 54 -18.37 3.07 -13.91
N GLN A 55 -18.01 1.81 -13.67
CA GLN A 55 -17.09 1.44 -12.60
C GLN A 55 -15.74 0.99 -13.18
N LYS A 56 -14.66 1.49 -12.59
CA LYS A 56 -13.30 1.09 -12.90
C LYS A 56 -12.75 0.22 -11.77
N PHE A 57 -12.24 -0.95 -12.12
CA PHE A 57 -11.53 -1.85 -11.21
C PHE A 57 -10.07 -1.94 -11.59
N ASP A 58 -9.18 -1.80 -10.61
CA ASP A 58 -7.76 -1.91 -10.82
C ASP A 58 -7.26 -3.29 -10.36
N PHE A 59 -6.84 -4.13 -11.33
CA PHE A 59 -6.26 -5.44 -11.08
C PHE A 59 -4.73 -5.33 -11.06
N LEU A 60 -4.18 -5.16 -9.87
CA LEU A 60 -2.74 -5.03 -9.68
C LEU A 60 -2.14 -6.35 -9.22
N GLY A 61 -1.26 -6.93 -10.03
CA GLY A 61 -0.48 -8.10 -9.69
C GLY A 61 0.94 -7.71 -9.28
N LEU A 62 1.50 -8.43 -8.31
CA LEU A 62 2.89 -8.27 -7.89
C LEU A 62 3.70 -9.48 -8.34
N LYS A 63 4.66 -9.27 -9.26
CA LYS A 63 5.57 -10.34 -9.73
C LYS A 63 6.32 -11.02 -8.59
N THR A 64 6.68 -10.26 -7.55
CA THR A 64 7.36 -10.79 -6.36
C THR A 64 6.53 -11.84 -5.65
N LEU A 65 5.21 -11.66 -5.51
CA LEU A 65 4.34 -12.68 -4.92
C LEU A 65 4.29 -13.95 -5.77
N THR A 66 4.32 -13.84 -7.10
CA THR A 66 4.41 -14.99 -7.99
C THR A 66 5.73 -15.75 -7.80
N VAL A 67 6.85 -15.03 -7.64
CA VAL A 67 8.16 -15.63 -7.37
C VAL A 67 8.14 -16.37 -6.03
N ILE A 68 7.60 -15.77 -4.97
CA ILE A 68 7.46 -16.39 -3.65
C ILE A 68 6.61 -17.66 -3.74
N ASN A 69 5.45 -17.57 -4.41
CA ASN A 69 4.57 -18.73 -4.58
C ASN A 69 5.26 -19.88 -5.33
N ASN A 70 5.95 -19.58 -6.42
CA ASN A 70 6.67 -20.61 -7.19
C ASN A 70 7.83 -21.22 -6.39
N ALA A 71 8.54 -20.43 -5.60
CA ALA A 71 9.57 -20.92 -4.70
C ALA A 71 8.98 -21.85 -3.62
N LEU A 72 7.85 -21.44 -3.04
CA LEU A 72 7.14 -22.24 -2.02
C LEU A 72 6.68 -23.59 -2.57
N LEU A 73 6.14 -23.61 -3.79
CA LEU A 73 5.74 -24.87 -4.44
C LEU A 73 6.93 -25.81 -4.60
N GLN A 74 8.07 -25.32 -5.12
CA GLN A 74 9.29 -26.13 -5.30
C GLN A 74 9.85 -26.62 -3.96
N ILE A 75 9.84 -25.77 -2.93
CA ILE A 75 10.30 -26.15 -1.59
C ILE A 75 9.39 -27.25 -1.02
N ASN A 76 8.08 -27.10 -1.15
CA ASN A 76 7.15 -28.06 -0.59
C ASN A 76 7.16 -29.41 -1.34
N ASP A 77 7.34 -29.40 -2.65
CA ASP A 77 7.57 -30.63 -3.43
C ASP A 77 8.84 -31.36 -2.95
N PHE A 78 9.94 -30.61 -2.70
CA PHE A 78 11.16 -31.20 -2.15
C PHE A 78 10.94 -31.73 -0.73
N ARG A 79 10.26 -31.00 0.14
CA ARG A 79 9.97 -31.42 1.51
C ARG A 79 9.12 -32.69 1.55
N ASP A 80 8.12 -32.78 0.68
CA ASP A 80 7.28 -33.98 0.54
C ASP A 80 8.13 -35.20 0.15
N SER A 81 9.08 -35.02 -0.80
CA SER A 81 9.98 -36.11 -1.23
C SER A 81 10.85 -36.71 -0.12
N ILE A 82 11.05 -35.96 0.97
CA ILE A 82 11.84 -36.38 2.16
C ILE A 82 10.96 -36.53 3.42
N ASN A 83 9.65 -36.62 3.26
CA ASN A 83 8.65 -36.78 4.32
C ASN A 83 8.71 -35.68 5.40
N LEU A 84 8.91 -34.43 5.02
CA LEU A 84 8.77 -33.26 5.89
C LEU A 84 7.46 -32.52 5.59
N GLU A 85 6.85 -31.97 6.64
CA GLU A 85 5.66 -31.17 6.53
C GLU A 85 5.87 -29.95 5.61
N PRO A 86 4.88 -29.56 4.77
CA PRO A 86 4.99 -28.40 3.91
C PRO A 86 5.13 -27.10 4.74
N ILE A 87 5.77 -26.09 4.17
CA ILE A 87 5.78 -24.74 4.73
C ILE A 87 4.46 -24.06 4.39
N ASN A 88 3.77 -23.54 5.42
CA ASN A 88 2.60 -22.70 5.28
C ASN A 88 2.97 -21.26 5.68
N LEU A 89 2.80 -20.29 4.77
CA LEU A 89 3.14 -18.89 5.05
C LEU A 89 2.21 -18.24 6.09
N ASP A 90 0.97 -18.74 6.23
CA ASP A 90 0.01 -18.21 7.20
C ASP A 90 0.33 -18.62 8.64
N GLU A 91 1.24 -19.58 8.83
CA GLU A 91 1.66 -20.09 10.14
C GLU A 91 3.05 -19.57 10.56
N LEU A 92 3.61 -18.59 9.81
CA LEU A 92 4.89 -18.01 10.16
C LEU A 92 4.82 -17.21 11.46
N ASP A 93 5.85 -17.33 12.29
CA ASP A 93 6.00 -16.51 13.49
C ASP A 93 6.37 -15.08 13.09
N LEU A 94 5.43 -14.16 13.28
CA LEU A 94 5.63 -12.74 13.01
C LEU A 94 6.48 -12.03 14.07
N GLU A 95 6.83 -12.72 15.16
CA GLU A 95 7.67 -12.21 16.26
C GLU A 95 9.10 -12.79 16.22
N ASP A 96 9.51 -13.44 15.13
CA ASP A 96 10.86 -13.99 14.98
C ASP A 96 11.94 -12.92 15.15
N LYS A 97 12.67 -13.04 16.26
CA LYS A 97 13.75 -12.10 16.61
C LYS A 97 14.87 -12.06 15.58
N GLY A 98 15.16 -13.17 14.91
CA GLY A 98 16.18 -13.23 13.87
C GLY A 98 15.85 -12.34 12.68
N VAL A 99 14.57 -12.24 12.32
CA VAL A 99 14.09 -11.33 11.28
C VAL A 99 14.30 -9.88 11.68
N PHE A 100 13.91 -9.50 12.91
CA PHE A 100 14.10 -8.13 13.40
C PHE A 100 15.58 -7.75 13.49
N GLU A 101 16.46 -8.65 13.94
CA GLU A 101 17.90 -8.39 13.96
C GLU A 101 18.47 -8.15 12.56
N LEU A 102 18.01 -8.89 11.55
CA LEU A 102 18.39 -8.69 10.16
C LEU A 102 17.95 -7.31 9.65
N LEU A 103 16.72 -6.92 9.95
CA LEU A 103 16.16 -5.61 9.58
C LEU A 103 16.90 -4.46 10.27
N GLN A 104 17.19 -4.59 11.57
CA GLN A 104 17.94 -3.59 12.36
C GLN A 104 19.37 -3.38 11.86
N LYS A 105 19.98 -4.41 11.27
CA LYS A 105 21.30 -4.35 10.65
C LYS A 105 21.27 -3.81 9.21
N GLY A 106 20.07 -3.59 8.65
CA GLY A 106 19.88 -3.19 7.25
C GLY A 106 20.31 -4.25 6.23
N ILE A 107 20.37 -5.53 6.65
CA ILE A 107 20.72 -6.66 5.78
C ILE A 107 19.45 -7.10 5.04
N THR A 108 18.97 -6.27 4.10
CA THR A 108 17.68 -6.45 3.44
C THR A 108 17.81 -6.58 1.92
N THR A 109 18.93 -7.13 1.46
CA THR A 109 19.11 -7.44 0.03
C THR A 109 18.07 -8.48 -0.40
N ALA A 110 17.36 -8.20 -1.49
CA ALA A 110 16.26 -9.01 -2.02
C ALA A 110 15.03 -9.12 -1.09
N VAL A 111 14.95 -8.33 -0.02
CA VAL A 111 13.73 -8.21 0.77
C VAL A 111 12.84 -7.16 0.10
N PHE A 112 11.69 -7.60 -0.43
CA PHE A 112 10.77 -6.75 -1.18
C PHE A 112 10.41 -5.47 -0.43
N GLN A 113 10.49 -4.33 -1.13
CA GLN A 113 10.24 -2.97 -0.61
C GLN A 113 11.21 -2.47 0.48
N MET A 114 12.19 -3.28 0.94
CA MET A 114 13.11 -2.91 2.00
C MET A 114 14.57 -2.83 1.56
N GLU A 115 14.84 -3.00 0.27
CA GLU A 115 16.20 -3.13 -0.28
C GLU A 115 16.84 -1.81 -0.72
N SER A 116 16.06 -0.71 -0.83
CA SER A 116 16.63 0.58 -1.21
C SER A 116 17.56 1.12 -0.13
N ARG A 117 18.60 1.85 -0.54
CA ARG A 117 19.57 2.45 0.40
C ARG A 117 18.89 3.30 1.47
N GLY A 118 17.96 4.17 1.07
CA GLY A 118 17.25 5.04 2.02
C GLY A 118 16.39 4.25 3.01
N MET A 119 15.68 3.21 2.55
CA MET A 119 14.90 2.36 3.43
C MET A 119 15.80 1.63 4.46
N ARG A 120 16.97 1.12 4.04
CA ARG A 120 17.93 0.49 4.96
C ARG A 120 18.43 1.46 6.03
N GLU A 121 18.76 2.70 5.65
CA GLU A 121 19.18 3.73 6.61
C GLU A 121 18.10 4.02 7.65
N TYR A 122 16.82 4.05 7.24
CA TYR A 122 15.69 4.23 8.15
C TYR A 122 15.41 2.99 9.02
N LEU A 123 15.53 1.77 8.50
CA LEU A 123 15.39 0.54 9.29
C LEU A 123 16.43 0.44 10.40
N ILE A 124 17.69 0.82 10.11
CA ILE A 124 18.76 0.88 11.11
C ILE A 124 18.45 1.88 12.23
N LYS A 125 17.88 3.05 11.89
CA LYS A 125 17.47 4.06 12.86
C LYS A 125 16.24 3.63 13.68
N LEU A 126 15.24 3.06 13.00
CA LEU A 126 13.97 2.61 13.59
C LEU A 126 14.18 1.50 14.60
N LYS A 127 15.12 0.59 14.34
CA LYS A 127 15.34 -0.63 15.14
C LYS A 127 14.03 -1.40 15.34
N PRO A 128 13.35 -1.84 14.26
CA PRO A 128 12.06 -2.50 14.37
C PRO A 128 12.15 -3.72 15.29
N ASN A 129 11.16 -3.90 16.16
CA ASN A 129 11.08 -5.03 17.08
C ASN A 129 9.68 -5.63 17.15
N THR A 130 8.74 -5.10 16.39
CA THR A 130 7.38 -5.60 16.19
C THR A 130 7.04 -5.60 14.70
N PHE A 131 6.04 -6.38 14.32
CA PHE A 131 5.55 -6.40 12.93
C PHE A 131 4.89 -5.07 12.56
N GLU A 132 4.23 -4.40 13.51
CA GLU A 132 3.61 -3.09 13.35
C GLU A 132 4.64 -2.01 12.96
N ASP A 133 5.86 -2.07 13.48
CA ASP A 133 6.94 -1.16 13.09
C ASP A 133 7.28 -1.28 11.59
N ILE A 134 7.23 -2.49 11.06
CA ILE A 134 7.48 -2.77 9.65
C ILE A 134 6.35 -2.19 8.80
N ILE A 135 5.10 -2.41 9.21
CA ILE A 135 3.92 -1.87 8.53
C ILE A 135 3.96 -0.34 8.51
N ALA A 136 4.23 0.27 9.68
CA ALA A 136 4.32 1.72 9.80
C ALA A 136 5.46 2.30 8.94
N MET A 137 6.62 1.65 8.89
CA MET A 137 7.73 2.10 8.06
C MET A 137 7.37 2.07 6.57
N ILE A 138 6.73 1.01 6.08
CA ILE A 138 6.29 0.91 4.67
C ILE A 138 5.24 1.99 4.37
N ALA A 139 4.36 2.30 5.31
CA ALA A 139 3.35 3.35 5.15
C ALA A 139 3.96 4.75 5.13
N LEU A 140 4.97 5.02 5.97
CA LEU A 140 5.61 6.32 6.13
C LEU A 140 6.72 6.60 5.12
N TYR A 141 7.36 5.58 4.55
CA TYR A 141 8.46 5.77 3.60
C TYR A 141 7.94 6.16 2.21
N ARG A 142 7.42 7.37 2.11
CA ARG A 142 6.88 7.98 0.89
C ARG A 142 7.27 9.46 0.84
N PRO A 143 7.32 10.10 -0.35
CA PRO A 143 7.77 11.50 -0.49
C PRO A 143 7.09 12.45 0.50
N GLY A 144 5.77 12.48 0.60
CA GLY A 144 5.04 13.38 1.48
C GLY A 144 5.43 13.24 2.96
N PRO A 145 5.28 12.06 3.60
CA PRO A 145 5.68 11.87 4.99
C PRO A 145 7.19 12.11 5.25
N LEU A 146 8.06 11.83 4.28
CA LEU A 146 9.50 12.12 4.37
C LEU A 146 9.75 13.62 4.40
N GLU A 147 9.14 14.39 3.50
CA GLU A 147 9.26 15.85 3.45
C GLU A 147 8.73 16.51 4.73
N MET A 148 7.67 15.96 5.30
CA MET A 148 7.06 16.41 6.56
C MET A 148 7.80 15.91 7.81
N LYS A 149 8.91 15.17 7.66
CA LYS A 149 9.68 14.56 8.76
C LYS A 149 8.88 13.63 9.67
N MET A 150 7.78 13.09 9.18
CA MET A 150 6.93 12.19 9.97
C MET A 150 7.66 10.89 10.32
N VAL A 151 8.54 10.42 9.44
CA VAL A 151 9.36 9.22 9.65
C VAL A 151 10.34 9.46 10.81
N ASP A 152 11.03 10.59 10.81
CA ASP A 152 11.99 10.93 11.87
C ASP A 152 11.26 11.08 13.22
N THR A 153 10.14 11.80 13.26
CA THR A 153 9.30 11.93 14.47
C THR A 153 8.82 10.57 15.00
N TYR A 154 8.38 9.66 14.12
CA TYR A 154 7.97 8.32 14.51
C TYR A 154 9.12 7.55 15.16
N ILE A 155 10.31 7.62 14.58
CA ILE A 155 11.52 6.96 15.05
C ILE A 155 11.95 7.51 16.41
N ASP A 156 12.03 8.85 16.53
CA ASP A 156 12.47 9.52 17.75
C ASP A 156 11.53 9.20 18.92
N ARG A 157 10.22 9.21 18.69
CA ARG A 157 9.21 8.85 19.69
C ARG A 157 9.25 7.38 20.08
N LYS A 158 9.38 6.49 19.09
CA LYS A 158 9.54 5.06 19.34
C LYS A 158 10.77 4.76 20.18
N ASN A 159 11.89 5.40 19.89
CA ASN A 159 13.15 5.20 20.59
C ASN A 159 13.20 5.93 21.97
N GLY A 160 12.22 6.78 22.26
CA GLY A 160 12.16 7.57 23.50
C GLY A 160 13.01 8.85 23.46
N ASP A 161 13.47 9.25 22.29
CA ASP A 161 14.28 10.47 22.10
C ASP A 161 13.39 11.73 22.05
N GLU A 162 12.09 11.57 21.72
CA GLU A 162 11.08 12.62 21.77
C GLU A 162 9.88 12.20 22.63
N ASN A 163 9.40 13.11 23.50
CA ASN A 163 8.20 12.88 24.30
C ASN A 163 6.94 12.94 23.43
N ILE A 164 5.99 12.04 23.69
CA ILE A 164 4.70 12.04 23.04
C ILE A 164 3.73 12.89 23.85
N ASP A 165 3.17 13.93 23.22
CA ASP A 165 2.10 14.72 23.80
C ASP A 165 0.79 14.40 23.07
N TYR A 166 -0.14 13.75 23.78
CA TYR A 166 -1.48 13.46 23.28
C TYR A 166 -2.48 14.60 23.61
N SER A 167 -1.98 15.82 23.91
CA SER A 167 -2.80 16.99 24.29
C SER A 167 -3.72 16.72 25.49
N LYS A 168 -3.36 15.77 26.33
CA LYS A 168 -4.13 15.27 27.49
C LYS A 168 -5.51 14.72 27.13
N ASP A 169 -5.73 14.36 25.89
CA ASP A 169 -6.95 13.76 25.39
C ASP A 169 -6.78 12.24 25.34
N ASN A 170 -7.54 11.53 26.18
CA ASN A 170 -7.48 10.08 26.29
C ASN A 170 -7.92 9.37 24.99
N GLU A 171 -8.80 9.97 24.20
CA GLU A 171 -9.26 9.38 22.95
C GLU A 171 -8.19 9.50 21.86
N VAL A 172 -7.50 10.63 21.78
CA VAL A 172 -6.31 10.78 20.91
C VAL A 172 -5.24 9.76 21.26
N GLU A 173 -4.96 9.57 22.54
CA GLU A 173 -4.00 8.55 22.98
C GLU A 173 -4.43 7.15 22.52
N LYS A 174 -5.68 6.75 22.71
CA LYS A 174 -6.17 5.44 22.27
C LYS A 174 -5.97 5.21 20.78
N ILE A 175 -6.26 6.23 19.95
CA ILE A 175 -6.16 6.15 18.48
C ILE A 175 -4.71 6.11 18.02
N LEU A 176 -3.82 6.92 18.61
CA LEU A 176 -2.47 7.11 18.11
C LEU A 176 -1.37 6.39 18.91
N LYS A 177 -1.73 5.69 20.00
CA LYS A 177 -0.74 5.02 20.86
C LYS A 177 0.10 3.98 20.10
N SER A 178 -0.50 3.21 19.24
CA SER A 178 0.18 2.18 18.41
C SER A 178 1.16 2.77 17.40
N THR A 179 1.03 4.06 17.11
CA THR A 179 1.87 4.79 16.16
C THR A 179 2.65 5.95 16.80
N TYR A 180 2.88 5.85 18.11
CA TYR A 180 3.67 6.82 18.89
C TYR A 180 3.21 8.28 18.70
N GLY A 181 1.88 8.50 18.59
CA GLY A 181 1.30 9.83 18.41
C GLY A 181 1.45 10.39 17.00
N VAL A 182 1.87 9.60 16.02
CA VAL A 182 1.94 10.00 14.61
C VAL A 182 0.73 9.45 13.86
N ILE A 183 0.09 10.26 13.04
CA ILE A 183 -1.00 9.81 12.16
C ILE A 183 -0.35 9.11 10.96
N VAL A 184 -0.44 7.79 10.91
CA VAL A 184 0.16 6.94 9.87
C VAL A 184 -0.88 6.42 8.89
N TYR A 185 -2.06 6.03 9.41
CA TYR A 185 -3.09 5.32 8.66
C TYR A 185 -4.33 6.18 8.43
N GLN A 186 -5.00 5.92 7.31
CA GLN A 186 -6.25 6.59 6.96
C GLN A 186 -7.34 6.38 8.03
N GLU A 187 -7.41 5.18 8.59
CA GLU A 187 -8.33 4.82 9.66
C GLU A 187 -8.16 5.71 10.90
N GLN A 188 -6.94 6.10 11.23
CA GLN A 188 -6.67 7.01 12.33
C GLN A 188 -7.22 8.42 12.04
N VAL A 189 -7.08 8.91 10.80
CA VAL A 189 -7.69 10.19 10.39
C VAL A 189 -9.22 10.13 10.52
N MET A 190 -9.81 9.02 10.08
CA MET A 190 -11.26 8.81 10.17
C MET A 190 -11.74 8.77 11.63
N GLN A 191 -11.04 8.04 12.49
CA GLN A 191 -11.35 7.95 13.93
C GLN A 191 -11.22 9.30 14.63
N LEU A 192 -10.16 10.06 14.35
CA LEU A 192 -10.00 11.41 14.87
C LEU A 192 -11.11 12.36 14.39
N ALA A 193 -11.50 12.28 13.11
CA ALA A 193 -12.59 13.09 12.59
C ALA A 193 -13.94 12.74 13.23
N GLN A 194 -14.19 11.46 13.52
CA GLN A 194 -15.39 11.03 14.26
C GLN A 194 -15.39 11.58 15.67
N GLU A 195 -14.27 11.45 16.38
CA GLU A 195 -14.17 11.86 17.78
C GLU A 195 -14.29 13.37 17.96
N PHE A 196 -13.54 14.15 17.17
CA PHE A 196 -13.53 15.61 17.34
C PHE A 196 -14.71 16.34 16.68
N SER A 197 -15.27 15.80 15.61
CA SER A 197 -16.28 16.50 14.80
C SER A 197 -17.64 15.80 14.81
N GLY A 198 -17.75 14.64 15.45
CA GLY A 198 -18.98 13.84 15.43
C GLY A 198 -19.39 13.38 14.03
N PHE A 199 -18.44 13.28 13.10
CA PHE A 199 -18.71 12.86 11.72
C PHE A 199 -19.15 11.40 11.69
N THR A 200 -20.17 11.11 10.89
CA THR A 200 -20.51 9.72 10.56
C THR A 200 -19.58 9.21 9.45
N LEU A 201 -19.42 7.90 9.33
CA LEU A 201 -18.59 7.29 8.27
C LEU A 201 -19.00 7.76 6.87
N SER A 202 -20.30 7.96 6.63
CA SER A 202 -20.81 8.48 5.34
C SER A 202 -20.35 9.92 5.04
N LEU A 203 -20.24 10.78 6.06
CA LEU A 203 -19.72 12.14 5.89
C LEU A 203 -18.20 12.16 5.63
N ILE A 204 -17.47 11.25 6.23
CA ILE A 204 -16.01 11.12 6.02
C ILE A 204 -15.72 10.72 4.58
N HIS A 205 -16.48 9.78 4.02
CA HIS A 205 -16.33 9.36 2.61
C HIS A 205 -16.61 10.48 1.61
N ILE A 206 -17.48 11.45 1.93
CA ILE A 206 -17.76 12.61 1.08
C ILE A 206 -16.60 13.61 1.08
N SER A 207 -15.81 13.67 2.15
CA SER A 207 -14.65 14.59 2.26
C SER A 207 -13.36 14.07 1.60
N GLU A 208 -13.33 12.82 1.16
CA GLU A 208 -12.18 12.18 0.52
C GLU A 208 -11.85 12.65 -0.92
N PRO A 209 -12.78 13.14 -1.76
CA PRO A 209 -12.47 13.55 -3.13
C PRO A 209 -11.40 14.64 -3.28
N THR A 210 -11.14 15.41 -2.22
CA THR A 210 -10.16 16.51 -2.26
C THR A 210 -8.70 16.06 -2.24
N ARG A 211 -8.41 14.80 -1.98
CA ARG A 211 -7.03 14.28 -1.90
C ARG A 211 -6.45 13.79 -3.22
N GLN A 212 -7.26 13.59 -4.25
CA GLN A 212 -6.81 13.06 -5.54
C GLN A 212 -6.29 14.13 -6.52
N ASN A 213 -6.40 15.43 -6.16
CA ASN A 213 -6.04 16.55 -7.04
C ASN A 213 -4.76 17.32 -6.62
N GLN A 214 -3.82 16.69 -5.92
CA GLN A 214 -2.51 17.28 -5.64
C GLN A 214 -1.36 16.44 -6.19
#